data_52973fa8a216c5760d1fafe25ea6ca94
#
_entry.id   52973fa8a216c5760d1fafe25ea6ca94
#
_cell.length_a   1.000
_cell.length_b   1.000
_cell.length_c   1.000
_cell.angle_alpha   90.00
_cell.angle_beta   90.00
_cell.angle_gamma   90.00
#
_symmetry.space_group_name_H-M   'P 1'
#
loop_
_entity.id
_entity.type
_entity.pdbx_description
1 polymer ?
#
loop_
_entity_poly.entity_id
_entity_poly.type
_entity_poly.pdbx_seq_one_letter_code
_entity_poly.pdbx_strand_id
1 'polypeptide(L)'
;MALDYIIPEFEVVRNDARCTRCRICESQCANGVHTYNADGKVMVSDESKCVNCQRCVSFCPTHAIKIVKNDNCLRENANWSCATIKEIYKQASTGGVLLSSMGNPQPLPVYWDRILINASQVTNPPIDPLREPMETRVFLGKKPEAVRRNGDGSLCTEVPPQLELSVPILFSAMSYGSISYNAHAALAKAARELGICYNTGEGGLHRDFYPYGANTIVQVASGRFGVDETYLNTGAAIEIKMGQGAKPGIGGHLSGAKIVGDVSKTRMIPEGADAISPAPHHDIYSIEDLRQLVYSLKEATAYKKPIIVKVAAVHNIAAIASGIARSGADIIAIDGFRGGTGAAPTRIRDNVGIPIELALAAVDQRLRDEGIRSSVSLIAGGSIRSAADVVKAIALGADACYIATAALLAMGCHLCRSCQTGRCCWGIATQRPELVKRLDPEEAAARLVNLVTAWKHEIKEMMGGMGINSIEALRGNRVMLRGIHLNEKELEILGIAHAGE
;
A
#
# COMPACT_ATOMS: atom_id res chain seq x y z
N MET A 1 36.87 20.12 -3.22
CA MET A 1 36.92 19.48 -1.87
C MET A 1 35.54 18.88 -1.62
N ALA A 2 35.46 17.59 -1.49
CA ALA A 2 34.24 16.98 -0.99
C ALA A 2 34.09 17.43 0.47
N LEU A 3 32.92 18.00 0.81
CA LEU A 3 32.61 18.37 2.19
C LEU A 3 32.22 17.10 2.94
N ASP A 4 33.16 16.43 3.57
CA ASP A 4 32.94 15.22 4.39
C ASP A 4 32.27 15.51 5.74
N TYR A 5 31.31 16.46 5.76
CA TYR A 5 30.59 16.83 6.98
C TYR A 5 29.33 15.99 7.23
N ILE A 6 28.98 15.10 6.31
CA ILE A 6 27.76 14.30 6.47
C ILE A 6 28.06 13.13 7.39
N ILE A 7 27.75 13.28 8.66
CA ILE A 7 27.82 12.19 9.64
C ILE A 7 26.89 11.05 9.20
N PRO A 8 27.36 9.79 9.14
CA PRO A 8 26.51 8.63 8.85
C PRO A 8 25.29 8.58 9.77
N GLU A 9 24.15 8.19 9.23
CA GLU A 9 22.92 8.06 10.02
C GLU A 9 22.97 6.87 10.98
N PHE A 10 23.73 5.84 10.60
CA PHE A 10 23.88 4.60 11.37
C PHE A 10 25.34 4.28 11.57
N GLU A 11 25.65 3.68 12.72
CA GLU A 11 26.95 3.16 13.09
C GLU A 11 26.95 1.64 13.12
N VAL A 12 28.05 1.04 12.66
CA VAL A 12 28.26 -0.42 12.67
C VAL A 12 29.12 -0.79 13.88
N VAL A 13 28.48 -1.16 14.96
CA VAL A 13 29.18 -1.65 16.15
C VAL A 13 29.55 -3.11 15.97
N ARG A 14 30.87 -3.41 15.97
CA ARG A 14 31.41 -4.76 15.83
C ARG A 14 32.13 -5.19 17.09
N ASN A 15 31.79 -6.35 17.60
CA ASN A 15 32.53 -7.00 18.68
C ASN A 15 33.63 -7.89 18.06
N ASP A 16 34.87 -7.44 18.10
CA ASP A 16 36.00 -8.11 17.47
C ASP A 16 36.34 -9.46 18.14
N ALA A 17 36.07 -9.60 19.43
CA ALA A 17 36.28 -10.87 20.15
C ALA A 17 35.32 -11.98 19.68
N ARG A 18 34.13 -11.59 19.20
CA ARG A 18 33.12 -12.53 18.63
C ARG A 18 33.24 -12.68 17.12
N CYS A 19 33.93 -11.74 16.43
CA CYS A 19 34.03 -11.73 14.98
C CYS A 19 35.00 -12.78 14.46
N THR A 20 34.51 -13.81 13.79
CA THR A 20 35.32 -14.86 13.15
C THR A 20 35.89 -14.47 11.79
N ARG A 21 35.61 -13.26 11.31
CA ARG A 21 36.06 -12.75 10.00
C ARG A 21 35.57 -13.60 8.81
N CYS A 22 34.41 -14.24 8.94
CA CYS A 22 33.83 -15.15 7.94
C CYS A 22 33.33 -14.44 6.67
N ARG A 23 33.37 -13.11 6.60
CA ARG A 23 32.97 -12.24 5.47
C ARG A 23 31.49 -12.35 5.05
N ILE A 24 30.64 -13.01 5.83
CA ILE A 24 29.21 -13.10 5.53
C ILE A 24 28.57 -11.69 5.46
N CYS A 25 28.92 -10.78 6.38
CA CYS A 25 28.43 -9.40 6.36
C CYS A 25 28.78 -8.66 5.04
N GLU A 26 29.95 -8.91 4.49
CA GLU A 26 30.37 -8.34 3.18
C GLU A 26 29.54 -8.92 2.03
N SER A 27 29.38 -10.23 1.95
CA SER A 27 28.60 -10.89 0.89
C SER A 27 27.10 -10.62 0.97
N GLN A 28 26.57 -10.34 2.15
CA GLN A 28 25.14 -10.02 2.36
C GLN A 28 24.82 -8.54 2.11
N CYS A 29 25.80 -7.63 2.15
CA CYS A 29 25.58 -6.20 2.02
C CYS A 29 25.52 -5.75 0.54
N ALA A 30 24.31 -5.44 0.03
CA ALA A 30 24.16 -4.91 -1.33
C ALA A 30 24.63 -3.44 -1.47
N ASN A 31 24.90 -2.75 -0.35
CA ASN A 31 25.34 -1.36 -0.34
C ASN A 31 26.86 -1.21 -0.21
N GLY A 32 27.61 -2.33 -0.04
CA GLY A 32 29.07 -2.30 0.06
C GLY A 32 29.58 -1.62 1.35
N VAL A 33 28.86 -1.79 2.46
CA VAL A 33 29.25 -1.23 3.76
C VAL A 33 30.47 -1.95 4.34
N HIS A 34 30.51 -3.28 4.21
CA HIS A 34 31.54 -4.10 4.84
C HIS A 34 32.57 -4.57 3.83
N THR A 35 33.85 -4.46 4.20
CA THR A 35 34.99 -4.93 3.39
C THR A 35 36.00 -5.62 4.29
N TYR A 36 36.59 -6.71 3.80
CA TYR A 36 37.69 -7.38 4.49
C TYR A 36 39.02 -6.72 4.09
N ASN A 37 39.73 -6.17 5.06
CA ASN A 37 41.09 -5.68 4.88
C ASN A 37 42.06 -6.83 5.11
N ALA A 38 42.72 -7.29 4.04
CA ALA A 38 43.64 -8.44 4.09
C ALA A 38 44.92 -8.11 4.85
N ASP A 39 45.44 -6.90 4.77
CA ASP A 39 46.69 -6.49 5.42
C ASP A 39 46.55 -6.45 6.93
N GLY A 40 45.47 -5.85 7.41
CA GLY A 40 45.13 -5.80 8.85
C GLY A 40 44.40 -7.03 9.36
N LYS A 41 44.00 -7.97 8.51
CA LYS A 41 43.16 -9.14 8.85
C LYS A 41 41.91 -8.77 9.66
N VAL A 42 41.27 -7.66 9.33
CA VAL A 42 40.10 -7.10 10.01
C VAL A 42 38.98 -6.81 9.04
N MET A 43 37.75 -6.79 9.56
CA MET A 43 36.58 -6.31 8.82
C MET A 43 36.43 -4.79 9.03
N VAL A 44 36.39 -4.04 7.95
CA VAL A 44 36.18 -2.58 7.95
C VAL A 44 34.75 -2.28 7.51
N SER A 45 34.18 -1.18 8.00
CA SER A 45 32.83 -0.73 7.64
C SER A 45 32.87 0.74 7.17
N ASP A 46 32.27 0.97 6.00
CA ASP A 46 31.98 2.32 5.50
C ASP A 46 30.53 2.64 5.84
N GLU A 47 30.35 3.32 6.96
CA GLU A 47 29.04 3.63 7.55
C GLU A 47 28.22 4.62 6.72
N SER A 48 28.88 5.44 5.87
CA SER A 48 28.20 6.40 4.99
C SER A 48 27.22 5.71 4.00
N LYS A 49 27.45 4.42 3.72
CA LYS A 49 26.64 3.57 2.84
C LYS A 49 25.56 2.78 3.57
N CYS A 50 25.54 2.82 4.92
CA CYS A 50 24.61 2.01 5.69
C CYS A 50 23.18 2.57 5.63
N VAL A 51 22.23 1.71 5.29
CA VAL A 51 20.78 2.02 5.23
C VAL A 51 19.98 1.27 6.30
N ASN A 52 20.64 0.69 7.27
CA ASN A 52 20.01 -0.05 8.38
C ASN A 52 19.04 -1.17 7.93
N CYS A 53 19.38 -1.92 6.89
CA CYS A 53 18.55 -3.02 6.40
C CYS A 53 18.62 -4.29 7.29
N GLN A 54 19.45 -4.31 8.31
CA GLN A 54 19.64 -5.37 9.31
C GLN A 54 20.14 -6.72 8.76
N ARG A 55 20.39 -6.86 7.46
CA ARG A 55 20.74 -8.15 6.89
C ARG A 55 22.08 -8.70 7.39
N CYS A 56 23.11 -7.86 7.54
CA CYS A 56 24.40 -8.26 8.12
C CYS A 56 24.28 -8.70 9.58
N VAL A 57 23.33 -8.15 10.33
CA VAL A 57 23.03 -8.53 11.71
C VAL A 57 22.34 -9.89 11.74
N SER A 58 21.29 -10.08 10.93
CA SER A 58 20.49 -11.30 10.88
C SER A 58 21.31 -12.53 10.44
N PHE A 59 22.29 -12.33 9.56
CA PHE A 59 23.11 -13.43 9.01
C PHE A 59 24.49 -13.55 9.68
N CYS A 60 24.79 -12.78 10.73
CA CYS A 60 26.04 -12.94 11.47
C CYS A 60 26.00 -14.17 12.36
N PRO A 61 26.79 -15.24 12.08
CA PRO A 61 26.70 -16.51 12.80
C PRO A 61 27.10 -16.41 14.28
N THR A 62 27.88 -15.40 14.62
CA THR A 62 28.36 -15.18 16.00
C THR A 62 27.70 -13.98 16.67
N HIS A 63 26.70 -13.35 16.02
CA HIS A 63 26.04 -12.15 16.51
C HIS A 63 27.03 -11.04 16.92
N ALA A 64 28.11 -10.88 16.15
CA ALA A 64 29.17 -9.91 16.43
C ALA A 64 28.83 -8.48 15.96
N ILE A 65 27.73 -8.28 15.21
CA ILE A 65 27.38 -7.01 14.59
C ILE A 65 26.07 -6.47 15.17
N LYS A 66 26.06 -5.17 15.46
CA LYS A 66 24.86 -4.36 15.71
C LYS A 66 24.89 -3.14 14.82
N ILE A 67 23.72 -2.73 14.34
CA ILE A 67 23.54 -1.42 13.67
C ILE A 67 22.76 -0.55 14.65
N VAL A 68 23.35 0.56 15.04
CA VAL A 68 22.73 1.54 15.93
C VAL A 68 22.54 2.86 15.21
N LYS A 69 21.62 3.70 15.70
CA LYS A 69 21.51 5.08 15.24
C LYS A 69 22.76 5.80 15.70
N ASN A 70 23.35 6.59 14.81
CA ASN A 70 24.50 7.42 15.18
C ASN A 70 23.99 8.70 15.87
N ASP A 71 24.18 8.74 17.18
CA ASP A 71 23.76 9.86 18.01
C ASP A 71 24.76 11.03 17.99
N ASN A 72 25.91 10.88 17.35
CA ASN A 72 26.84 11.97 17.03
C ASN A 72 26.21 12.90 16.00
N CYS A 73 25.19 13.59 16.43
CA CYS A 73 24.55 14.62 15.62
C CYS A 73 25.18 15.97 15.94
N LEU A 74 25.19 16.83 14.93
CA LEU A 74 25.38 18.24 15.11
C LEU A 74 24.43 18.73 16.21
N ARG A 75 24.71 19.89 16.82
CA ARG A 75 23.88 20.46 17.88
C ARG A 75 22.45 20.69 17.42
N GLU A 76 21.63 19.63 17.56
CA GLU A 76 20.22 19.69 17.22
C GLU A 76 19.41 20.43 18.28
N ASN A 77 18.25 20.93 17.84
CA ASN A 77 17.25 21.54 18.71
C ASN A 77 15.86 21.33 18.09
N ALA A 78 14.81 21.85 18.69
CA ALA A 78 13.45 21.68 18.24
C ALA A 78 13.18 22.12 16.78
N ASN A 79 13.91 23.14 16.29
CA ASN A 79 13.77 23.65 14.93
C ASN A 79 14.72 22.95 13.94
N TRP A 80 15.86 22.50 14.39
CA TRP A 80 16.94 21.94 13.59
C TRP A 80 17.25 20.52 14.06
N SER A 81 16.42 19.58 13.65
CA SER A 81 16.66 18.16 13.94
C SER A 81 17.88 17.64 13.15
N CYS A 82 18.54 16.63 13.69
CA CYS A 82 19.65 15.95 13.01
C CYS A 82 19.27 15.50 11.59
N ALA A 83 18.07 14.99 11.40
CA ALA A 83 17.57 14.58 10.09
C ALA A 83 17.50 15.76 9.12
N THR A 84 16.91 16.90 9.54
CA THR A 84 16.79 18.11 8.73
C THR A 84 18.17 18.66 8.33
N ILE A 85 19.11 18.71 9.28
CA ILE A 85 20.47 19.19 9.02
C ILE A 85 21.17 18.29 7.98
N LYS A 86 21.11 16.97 8.15
CA LYS A 86 21.69 16.00 7.20
C LYS A 86 21.08 16.11 5.81
N GLU A 87 19.78 16.32 5.71
CA GLU A 87 19.08 16.53 4.43
C GLU A 87 19.56 17.79 3.73
N ILE A 88 19.72 18.91 4.45
CA ILE A 88 20.25 20.16 3.91
C ILE A 88 21.67 19.95 3.36
N TYR A 89 22.55 19.26 4.09
CA TYR A 89 23.89 18.96 3.60
C TYR A 89 23.89 18.11 2.33
N LYS A 90 23.02 17.09 2.26
CA LYS A 90 22.87 16.27 1.05
C LYS A 90 22.39 17.13 -0.14
N GLN A 91 21.43 18.01 0.08
CA GLN A 91 20.94 18.90 -0.98
C GLN A 91 22.02 19.91 -1.40
N ALA A 92 22.76 20.49 -0.44
CA ALA A 92 23.84 21.41 -0.72
C ALA A 92 25.00 20.76 -1.51
N SER A 93 25.26 19.46 -1.28
CA SER A 93 26.32 18.73 -1.96
C SER A 93 25.93 18.27 -3.37
N THR A 94 24.64 18.08 -3.66
CA THR A 94 24.17 17.46 -4.91
C THR A 94 23.33 18.39 -5.78
N GLY A 95 22.76 19.46 -5.22
CA GLY A 95 21.74 20.30 -5.89
C GLY A 95 20.44 19.54 -6.22
N GLY A 96 20.29 18.30 -5.76
CA GLY A 96 19.21 17.38 -6.16
C GLY A 96 18.05 17.33 -5.19
N VAL A 97 16.92 16.88 -5.70
CA VAL A 97 15.75 16.54 -4.88
C VAL A 97 16.00 15.24 -4.12
N LEU A 98 15.77 15.26 -2.82
CA LEU A 98 15.89 14.06 -2.00
C LEU A 98 14.76 13.09 -2.30
N LEU A 99 15.11 11.87 -2.69
CA LEU A 99 14.17 10.77 -2.91
C LEU A 99 14.16 9.82 -1.72
N SER A 100 13.00 9.32 -1.41
CA SER A 100 12.78 8.31 -0.37
C SER A 100 11.71 7.33 -0.79
N SER A 101 11.50 6.29 0.01
CA SER A 101 10.50 5.27 -0.24
C SER A 101 9.67 4.98 1.01
N MET A 102 8.71 4.07 0.87
CA MET A 102 7.73 3.74 1.91
C MET A 102 6.82 4.94 2.26
N GLY A 103 6.10 4.85 3.37
CA GLY A 103 5.22 5.93 3.85
C GLY A 103 5.96 6.99 4.67
N ASN A 104 5.22 8.03 5.03
CA ASN A 104 5.68 9.14 5.86
C ASN A 104 6.18 8.64 7.24
N PRO A 105 7.42 8.97 7.65
CA PRO A 105 7.98 8.59 8.95
C PRO A 105 7.72 9.60 10.06
N GLN A 106 7.13 10.76 9.76
CA GLN A 106 6.96 11.83 10.72
C GLN A 106 6.06 11.41 11.89
N PRO A 107 6.30 11.88 13.12
CA PRO A 107 5.52 11.53 14.30
C PRO A 107 4.18 12.28 14.36
N LEU A 108 3.48 12.32 13.23
CA LEU A 108 2.15 12.91 13.16
C LEU A 108 1.10 11.94 13.76
N PRO A 109 0.01 12.44 14.33
CA PRO A 109 -1.02 11.59 14.88
C PRO A 109 -1.55 10.57 13.88
N VAL A 110 -1.72 9.33 14.32
CA VAL A 110 -2.41 8.26 13.58
C VAL A 110 -3.83 8.21 14.14
N TYR A 111 -4.81 8.56 13.32
CA TYR A 111 -6.20 8.63 13.77
C TYR A 111 -6.77 7.26 14.12
N TRP A 112 -6.31 6.17 13.48
CA TRP A 112 -6.68 4.80 13.89
C TRP A 112 -6.46 4.54 15.39
N ASP A 113 -5.39 5.11 15.98
CA ASP A 113 -5.05 4.92 17.40
C ASP A 113 -5.93 5.79 18.34
N ARG A 114 -6.73 6.70 17.77
CA ARG A 114 -7.64 7.58 18.47
C ARG A 114 -9.11 7.19 18.31
N ILE A 115 -9.37 6.07 17.66
CA ILE A 115 -10.69 5.52 17.45
C ILE A 115 -10.77 4.18 18.19
N LEU A 116 -11.77 4.03 19.04
CA LEU A 116 -12.10 2.80 19.77
C LEU A 116 -13.31 2.13 19.13
N ILE A 117 -13.39 0.81 19.28
CA ILE A 117 -14.52 -0.01 18.85
C ILE A 117 -15.43 -0.25 20.06
N ASN A 118 -16.73 -0.05 19.89
CA ASN A 118 -17.71 -0.34 20.92
C ASN A 118 -17.93 -1.83 21.09
N ALA A 119 -18.11 -2.26 22.32
CA ALA A 119 -18.55 -3.62 22.61
C ALA A 119 -20.07 -3.77 22.42
N SER A 120 -20.52 -4.99 22.29
CA SER A 120 -21.92 -5.39 22.33
C SER A 120 -22.60 -4.98 23.66
N GLN A 121 -23.91 -4.85 23.60
CA GLN A 121 -24.75 -4.50 24.76
C GLN A 121 -25.92 -5.49 24.91
N VAL A 122 -26.77 -5.29 25.91
CA VAL A 122 -27.93 -6.18 26.17
C VAL A 122 -28.83 -6.34 24.94
N THR A 123 -29.04 -5.28 24.18
CA THR A 123 -29.89 -5.29 22.97
C THR A 123 -29.20 -5.86 21.74
N ASN A 124 -27.89 -6.03 21.80
CA ASN A 124 -27.07 -6.60 20.76
C ASN A 124 -25.98 -7.48 21.43
N PRO A 125 -26.33 -8.72 21.83
CA PRO A 125 -25.46 -9.57 22.63
C PRO A 125 -24.18 -9.98 21.82
N PRO A 126 -23.11 -10.34 22.51
CA PRO A 126 -21.90 -10.81 21.82
C PRO A 126 -22.17 -12.15 21.11
N ILE A 127 -21.44 -12.37 20.04
CA ILE A 127 -21.48 -13.59 19.21
C ILE A 127 -20.16 -14.31 19.40
N ASP A 128 -20.19 -15.63 19.63
CA ASP A 128 -18.99 -16.44 19.71
C ASP A 128 -18.53 -16.85 18.28
N PRO A 129 -17.44 -16.28 17.74
CA PRO A 129 -17.00 -16.55 16.39
C PRO A 129 -16.48 -17.99 16.18
N LEU A 130 -16.27 -18.75 17.26
CA LEU A 130 -15.86 -20.17 17.20
C LEU A 130 -17.08 -21.11 17.09
N ARG A 131 -18.27 -20.66 17.42
CA ARG A 131 -19.49 -21.46 17.46
C ARG A 131 -20.55 -21.04 16.50
N GLU A 132 -20.54 -19.79 16.09
CA GLU A 132 -21.55 -19.20 15.23
C GLU A 132 -20.98 -18.77 13.88
N PRO A 133 -21.76 -18.87 12.79
CA PRO A 133 -21.30 -18.49 11.45
C PRO A 133 -21.06 -16.97 11.39
N MET A 134 -19.87 -16.59 10.94
CA MET A 134 -19.44 -15.21 10.75
C MET A 134 -19.11 -14.96 9.29
N GLU A 135 -19.81 -14.04 8.63
CA GLU A 135 -19.57 -13.71 7.23
C GLU A 135 -18.59 -12.56 7.07
N THR A 136 -17.47 -12.84 6.39
CA THR A 136 -16.43 -11.85 6.11
C THR A 136 -16.31 -11.50 4.63
N ARG A 137 -17.07 -12.17 3.75
CA ARG A 137 -17.05 -11.89 2.31
C ARG A 137 -17.64 -10.53 2.00
N VAL A 138 -17.07 -9.87 1.00
CA VAL A 138 -17.56 -8.60 0.48
C VAL A 138 -17.61 -8.65 -1.04
N PHE A 139 -18.52 -7.86 -1.60
CA PHE A 139 -18.72 -7.73 -3.04
C PHE A 139 -18.51 -6.27 -3.43
N LEU A 140 -17.47 -6.00 -4.21
CA LEU A 140 -17.12 -4.64 -4.62
C LEU A 140 -17.61 -4.39 -6.05
N GLY A 141 -18.36 -3.31 -6.23
CA GLY A 141 -18.94 -2.92 -7.49
C GLY A 141 -20.19 -2.07 -7.29
N LYS A 142 -20.78 -1.65 -8.39
CA LYS A 142 -22.05 -0.92 -8.38
C LYS A 142 -23.17 -1.87 -7.92
N LYS A 143 -24.01 -1.43 -7.01
CA LYS A 143 -25.23 -2.16 -6.64
C LYS A 143 -26.33 -1.87 -7.63
N PRO A 144 -27.26 -2.82 -7.92
CA PRO A 144 -28.42 -2.57 -8.77
C PRO A 144 -29.34 -1.51 -8.13
N GLU A 145 -29.98 -0.70 -8.96
CA GLU A 145 -30.88 0.36 -8.49
C GLU A 145 -32.12 -0.20 -7.81
N ALA A 146 -32.59 -1.36 -8.25
CA ALA A 146 -33.75 -2.06 -7.70
C ALA A 146 -33.58 -3.57 -7.77
N VAL A 147 -34.03 -4.25 -6.74
CA VAL A 147 -34.11 -5.72 -6.73
C VAL A 147 -35.48 -6.15 -7.26
N ARG A 148 -35.51 -6.82 -8.41
CA ARG A 148 -36.73 -7.34 -9.05
C ARG A 148 -36.82 -8.83 -8.87
N ARG A 149 -38.05 -9.35 -8.70
CA ARG A 149 -38.32 -10.77 -8.60
C ARG A 149 -39.36 -11.18 -9.64
N ASN A 150 -39.24 -12.39 -10.16
CA ASN A 150 -40.25 -13.04 -10.96
C ASN A 150 -41.48 -13.46 -10.10
N GLY A 151 -42.55 -13.86 -10.73
CA GLY A 151 -43.73 -14.34 -10.04
C GLY A 151 -43.54 -15.59 -9.18
N ASP A 152 -42.48 -16.38 -9.44
CA ASP A 152 -42.05 -17.54 -8.66
C ASP A 152 -41.10 -17.16 -7.48
N GLY A 153 -40.83 -15.88 -7.29
CA GLY A 153 -39.92 -15.36 -6.24
C GLY A 153 -38.43 -15.40 -6.61
N SER A 154 -38.04 -15.93 -7.74
CA SER A 154 -36.67 -15.92 -8.23
C SER A 154 -36.21 -14.50 -8.57
N LEU A 155 -34.91 -14.22 -8.42
CA LEU A 155 -34.34 -12.92 -8.78
C LEU A 155 -34.25 -12.76 -10.30
N CYS A 156 -34.77 -11.66 -10.84
CA CYS A 156 -34.62 -11.26 -12.25
C CYS A 156 -33.83 -9.95 -12.42
N THR A 157 -33.22 -9.45 -11.34
CA THR A 157 -32.36 -8.28 -11.39
C THR A 157 -31.00 -8.65 -12.02
N GLU A 158 -30.60 -7.94 -13.06
CA GLU A 158 -29.25 -8.02 -13.57
C GLU A 158 -28.32 -7.32 -12.58
N VAL A 159 -27.36 -8.08 -12.05
CA VAL A 159 -26.35 -7.54 -11.12
C VAL A 159 -25.13 -7.11 -11.92
N PRO A 160 -24.70 -5.84 -11.82
CA PRO A 160 -23.45 -5.40 -12.45
C PRO A 160 -22.26 -6.24 -12.01
N PRO A 161 -21.16 -6.28 -12.77
CA PRO A 161 -19.96 -7.04 -12.40
C PRO A 161 -19.48 -6.66 -10.99
N GLN A 162 -19.19 -7.69 -10.19
CA GLN A 162 -18.71 -7.56 -8.83
C GLN A 162 -17.35 -8.23 -8.69
N LEU A 163 -16.49 -7.66 -7.85
CA LEU A 163 -15.27 -8.30 -7.37
C LEU A 163 -15.57 -8.94 -6.02
N GLU A 164 -15.60 -10.26 -5.97
CA GLU A 164 -15.83 -11.02 -4.74
C GLU A 164 -14.51 -11.20 -3.98
N LEU A 165 -14.53 -10.96 -2.68
CA LEU A 165 -13.40 -11.15 -1.77
C LEU A 165 -13.84 -11.97 -0.56
N SER A 166 -13.05 -12.97 -0.16
CA SER A 166 -13.31 -13.79 1.03
C SER A 166 -13.17 -13.03 2.37
N VAL A 167 -12.48 -11.89 2.33
CA VAL A 167 -12.24 -10.96 3.45
C VAL A 167 -12.04 -9.57 2.87
N PRO A 168 -12.40 -8.48 3.56
CA PRO A 168 -12.34 -7.12 3.00
C PRO A 168 -10.91 -6.56 2.92
N ILE A 169 -9.98 -7.34 2.36
CA ILE A 169 -8.57 -7.01 2.23
C ILE A 169 -8.09 -7.31 0.81
N LEU A 170 -7.32 -6.40 0.24
CA LEU A 170 -6.65 -6.56 -1.06
C LEU A 170 -5.18 -6.15 -0.94
N PHE A 171 -4.31 -6.79 -1.72
CA PHE A 171 -2.94 -6.29 -1.85
C PHE A 171 -2.91 -5.10 -2.80
N SER A 172 -2.42 -3.97 -2.29
CA SER A 172 -2.36 -2.70 -3.00
C SER A 172 -1.43 -2.74 -4.21
N ALA A 173 -1.61 -1.77 -5.11
CA ALA A 173 -0.82 -1.61 -6.32
C ALA A 173 0.69 -1.51 -6.05
N MET A 174 1.44 -2.48 -6.51
CA MET A 174 2.90 -2.53 -6.45
C MET A 174 3.45 -3.00 -7.80
N SER A 175 4.03 -2.09 -8.59
CA SER A 175 4.37 -2.35 -9.99
C SER A 175 5.57 -3.28 -10.15
N TYR A 176 5.50 -4.18 -11.14
CA TYR A 176 6.65 -4.95 -11.59
C TYR A 176 7.75 -4.03 -12.10
N GLY A 177 8.97 -4.25 -11.63
CA GLY A 177 10.10 -3.33 -11.78
C GLY A 177 10.32 -2.47 -10.53
N SER A 178 9.27 -1.99 -9.86
CA SER A 178 9.39 -1.39 -8.53
C SER A 178 9.66 -2.46 -7.47
N ILE A 179 8.89 -3.55 -7.49
CA ILE A 179 9.18 -4.78 -6.75
C ILE A 179 9.65 -5.88 -7.72
N SER A 180 10.27 -6.94 -7.18
CA SER A 180 10.84 -8.04 -7.95
C SER A 180 9.77 -9.00 -8.49
N TYR A 181 10.19 -9.84 -9.45
CA TYR A 181 9.38 -10.97 -9.94
C TYR A 181 8.92 -11.87 -8.78
N ASN A 182 9.83 -12.26 -7.88
CA ASN A 182 9.52 -13.15 -6.76
C ASN A 182 8.50 -12.53 -5.80
N ALA A 183 8.55 -11.22 -5.59
CA ALA A 183 7.56 -10.52 -4.78
C ALA A 183 6.18 -10.50 -5.46
N HIS A 184 6.12 -10.29 -6.78
CA HIS A 184 4.86 -10.42 -7.53
C HIS A 184 4.30 -11.83 -7.50
N ALA A 185 5.16 -12.85 -7.68
CA ALA A 185 4.76 -14.26 -7.61
C ALA A 185 4.15 -14.59 -6.25
N ALA A 186 4.76 -14.12 -5.15
CA ALA A 186 4.24 -14.32 -3.81
C ALA A 186 2.85 -13.69 -3.62
N LEU A 187 2.66 -12.44 -4.10
CA LEU A 187 1.37 -11.75 -4.02
C LEU A 187 0.28 -12.46 -4.83
N ALA A 188 0.59 -12.88 -6.07
CA ALA A 188 -0.36 -13.57 -6.94
C ALA A 188 -0.80 -14.92 -6.36
N LYS A 189 0.15 -15.72 -5.84
CA LYS A 189 -0.12 -17.03 -5.19
C LYS A 189 -0.98 -16.86 -3.95
N ALA A 190 -0.58 -15.95 -3.06
CA ALA A 190 -1.33 -15.67 -1.84
C ALA A 190 -2.74 -15.14 -2.11
N ALA A 191 -2.89 -14.23 -3.09
CA ALA A 191 -4.20 -13.69 -3.47
C ALA A 191 -5.15 -14.80 -3.95
N ARG A 192 -4.67 -15.72 -4.78
CA ARG A 192 -5.45 -16.86 -5.26
C ARG A 192 -5.85 -17.80 -4.12
N GLU A 193 -4.91 -18.17 -3.25
CA GLU A 193 -5.16 -19.08 -2.13
C GLU A 193 -6.18 -18.49 -1.13
N LEU A 194 -6.09 -17.20 -0.87
CA LEU A 194 -6.97 -16.49 0.04
C LEU A 194 -8.35 -16.14 -0.56
N GLY A 195 -8.54 -16.24 -1.88
CA GLY A 195 -9.74 -15.75 -2.55
C GLY A 195 -9.89 -14.22 -2.43
N ILE A 196 -8.78 -13.49 -2.56
CA ILE A 196 -8.74 -12.02 -2.62
C ILE A 196 -8.03 -11.58 -3.90
N CYS A 197 -7.77 -10.28 -4.07
CA CYS A 197 -7.04 -9.78 -5.22
C CYS A 197 -5.74 -9.05 -4.85
N TYR A 198 -4.77 -9.11 -5.76
CA TYR A 198 -3.62 -8.21 -5.78
C TYR A 198 -3.70 -7.27 -6.98
N ASN A 199 -3.06 -6.11 -6.87
CA ASN A 199 -3.05 -5.09 -7.92
C ASN A 199 -1.66 -5.02 -8.56
N THR A 200 -1.60 -5.07 -9.91
CA THR A 200 -0.35 -5.06 -10.69
C THR A 200 0.44 -3.76 -10.55
N GLY A 201 -0.21 -2.66 -10.16
CA GLY A 201 0.37 -1.33 -10.32
C GLY A 201 0.55 -0.96 -11.80
N GLU A 202 1.24 0.14 -12.06
CA GLU A 202 1.42 0.74 -13.39
C GLU A 202 2.46 0.07 -14.29
N GLY A 203 2.89 -1.13 -13.96
CA GLY A 203 4.01 -1.81 -14.64
C GLY A 203 3.62 -2.84 -15.69
N GLY A 204 2.34 -2.96 -16.04
CA GLY A 204 1.85 -4.10 -16.82
C GLY A 204 1.78 -5.39 -15.99
N LEU A 205 1.56 -6.51 -16.63
CA LEU A 205 1.50 -7.83 -16.02
C LEU A 205 2.46 -8.79 -16.73
N HIS A 206 3.38 -9.41 -15.99
CA HIS A 206 4.24 -10.45 -16.55
C HIS A 206 3.39 -11.66 -16.99
N ARG A 207 3.71 -12.27 -18.13
CA ARG A 207 2.92 -13.35 -18.73
C ARG A 207 2.71 -14.55 -17.82
N ASP A 208 3.67 -14.88 -16.98
CA ASP A 208 3.58 -15.98 -16.01
C ASP A 208 2.46 -15.77 -14.98
N PHE A 209 1.99 -14.53 -14.81
CA PHE A 209 0.92 -14.21 -13.87
C PHE A 209 -0.46 -14.13 -14.51
N TYR A 210 -0.59 -14.30 -15.83
CA TYR A 210 -1.88 -14.38 -16.52
C TYR A 210 -2.81 -15.48 -15.96
N PRO A 211 -2.29 -16.67 -15.55
CA PRO A 211 -3.12 -17.68 -14.88
C PRO A 211 -3.73 -17.28 -13.54
N TYR A 212 -3.29 -16.15 -12.97
CA TYR A 212 -3.85 -15.56 -11.74
C TYR A 212 -4.84 -14.43 -12.03
N GLY A 213 -5.27 -14.25 -13.27
CA GLY A 213 -6.11 -13.14 -13.71
C GLY A 213 -7.39 -12.96 -12.90
N ALA A 214 -8.04 -14.05 -12.48
CA ALA A 214 -9.23 -14.01 -11.61
C ALA A 214 -8.99 -13.36 -10.24
N ASN A 215 -7.73 -13.29 -9.79
CA ASN A 215 -7.31 -12.66 -8.54
C ASN A 215 -6.41 -11.43 -8.76
N THR A 216 -6.47 -10.85 -9.95
CA THR A 216 -5.60 -9.74 -10.36
C THR A 216 -6.42 -8.51 -10.71
N ILE A 217 -6.10 -7.36 -10.12
CA ILE A 217 -6.57 -6.06 -10.57
C ILE A 217 -5.47 -5.47 -11.47
N VAL A 218 -5.82 -5.16 -12.71
CA VAL A 218 -4.89 -4.55 -13.67
C VAL A 218 -5.03 -3.03 -13.63
N GLN A 219 -3.90 -2.31 -13.66
CA GLN A 219 -3.91 -0.86 -13.49
C GLN A 219 -3.59 -0.12 -14.79
N VAL A 220 -4.34 0.94 -15.04
CA VAL A 220 -4.16 1.90 -16.13
C VAL A 220 -3.76 3.24 -15.54
N ALA A 221 -2.47 3.58 -15.63
CA ALA A 221 -1.95 4.88 -15.20
C ALA A 221 -1.74 5.81 -16.39
N SER A 222 -1.34 7.05 -16.15
CA SER A 222 -1.10 8.05 -17.20
C SER A 222 -0.05 7.62 -18.22
N GLY A 223 0.96 6.85 -17.83
CA GLY A 223 2.00 6.32 -18.71
C GLY A 223 1.59 5.14 -19.59
N ARG A 224 0.43 4.51 -19.33
CA ARG A 224 -0.13 3.37 -20.10
C ARG A 224 0.85 2.21 -20.32
N PHE A 225 1.82 1.99 -19.43
CA PHE A 225 2.84 0.96 -19.59
C PHE A 225 2.24 -0.44 -19.62
N GLY A 226 2.48 -1.18 -20.69
CA GLY A 226 2.02 -2.57 -20.86
C GLY A 226 0.51 -2.72 -20.97
N VAL A 227 -0.23 -1.67 -21.32
CA VAL A 227 -1.69 -1.71 -21.46
C VAL A 227 -2.05 -2.11 -22.88
N ASP A 228 -2.63 -3.29 -23.04
CA ASP A 228 -3.24 -3.78 -24.27
C ASP A 228 -4.56 -4.51 -23.98
N GLU A 229 -5.28 -4.93 -24.99
CA GLU A 229 -6.56 -5.63 -24.87
C GLU A 229 -6.44 -6.93 -24.07
N THR A 230 -5.37 -7.70 -24.27
CA THR A 230 -5.13 -8.96 -23.55
C THR A 230 -4.93 -8.70 -22.05
N TYR A 231 -4.13 -7.69 -21.72
CA TYR A 231 -3.91 -7.25 -20.35
C TYR A 231 -5.21 -6.85 -19.66
N LEU A 232 -6.03 -6.00 -20.31
CA LEU A 232 -7.31 -5.54 -19.77
C LEU A 232 -8.27 -6.69 -19.53
N ASN A 233 -8.34 -7.64 -20.47
CA ASN A 233 -9.23 -8.80 -20.38
C ASN A 233 -8.73 -9.89 -19.41
N THR A 234 -7.45 -9.91 -19.06
CA THR A 234 -6.87 -10.86 -18.09
C THR A 234 -7.34 -10.57 -16.67
N GLY A 235 -7.33 -9.31 -16.23
CA GLY A 235 -7.66 -8.95 -14.84
C GLY A 235 -9.12 -9.19 -14.45
N ALA A 236 -9.39 -9.37 -13.16
CA ALA A 236 -10.74 -9.44 -12.60
C ALA A 236 -11.42 -8.07 -12.54
N ALA A 237 -10.64 -7.01 -12.41
CA ALA A 237 -11.07 -5.60 -12.44
C ALA A 237 -9.99 -4.73 -13.06
N ILE A 238 -10.36 -3.52 -13.48
CA ILE A 238 -9.44 -2.52 -14.02
C ILE A 238 -9.41 -1.32 -13.09
N GLU A 239 -8.21 -0.86 -12.70
CA GLU A 239 -8.04 0.34 -11.89
C GLU A 239 -7.41 1.48 -12.71
N ILE A 240 -8.12 2.59 -12.84
CA ILE A 240 -7.59 3.86 -13.36
C ILE A 240 -6.86 4.56 -12.22
N LYS A 241 -5.55 4.77 -12.35
CA LYS A 241 -4.75 5.47 -11.34
C LYS A 241 -4.66 6.95 -11.66
N MET A 242 -5.44 7.78 -10.95
CA MET A 242 -5.33 9.24 -11.00
C MET A 242 -4.25 9.78 -10.06
N GLY A 243 -3.97 9.07 -8.96
CA GLY A 243 -2.97 9.47 -7.97
C GLY A 243 -2.68 8.39 -6.95
N GLN A 244 -1.79 8.72 -5.99
CA GLN A 244 -1.46 7.87 -4.86
C GLN A 244 -1.10 8.71 -3.63
N GLY A 245 -1.41 8.20 -2.43
CA GLY A 245 -1.29 8.94 -1.17
C GLY A 245 0.13 9.35 -0.80
N ALA A 246 1.14 8.58 -1.21
CA ALA A 246 2.54 8.90 -0.92
C ALA A 246 3.08 10.13 -1.68
N LYS A 247 2.48 10.49 -2.80
CA LYS A 247 2.93 11.61 -3.65
C LYS A 247 1.79 12.20 -4.49
N PRO A 248 0.82 12.85 -3.85
CA PRO A 248 -0.28 13.52 -4.56
C PRO A 248 0.25 14.55 -5.56
N GLY A 249 -0.33 14.57 -6.75
CA GLY A 249 0.06 15.52 -7.81
C GLY A 249 1.40 15.22 -8.50
N ILE A 250 2.06 14.11 -8.13
CA ILE A 250 3.31 13.65 -8.75
C ILE A 250 3.05 12.31 -9.44
N GLY A 251 3.52 12.17 -10.66
CA GLY A 251 3.41 10.95 -11.44
C GLY A 251 4.32 9.81 -10.95
N GLY A 252 4.24 8.67 -11.63
CA GLY A 252 5.12 7.53 -11.40
C GLY A 252 6.51 7.77 -11.99
N HIS A 253 7.53 7.33 -11.28
CA HIS A 253 8.91 7.30 -11.80
C HIS A 253 9.58 5.99 -11.41
N LEU A 254 10.08 5.27 -12.39
CA LEU A 254 10.94 4.10 -12.22
C LEU A 254 12.23 4.34 -13.00
N SER A 255 13.36 4.34 -12.29
CA SER A 255 14.67 4.54 -12.91
C SER A 255 14.98 3.49 -13.97
N GLY A 256 15.58 3.92 -15.07
CA GLY A 256 16.06 3.06 -16.15
C GLY A 256 16.98 1.93 -15.68
N ALA A 257 17.72 2.12 -14.58
CA ALA A 257 18.51 1.06 -13.95
C ALA A 257 17.67 -0.15 -13.48
N LYS A 258 16.36 0.00 -13.35
CA LYS A 258 15.41 -1.09 -13.03
C LYS A 258 14.63 -1.57 -14.26
N ILE A 259 14.75 -0.90 -15.40
CA ILE A 259 14.08 -1.27 -16.66
C ILE A 259 15.01 -2.18 -17.44
N VAL A 260 15.06 -3.44 -17.05
CA VAL A 260 15.96 -4.45 -17.64
C VAL A 260 15.18 -5.74 -17.93
N GLY A 261 15.56 -6.45 -18.99
CA GLY A 261 15.01 -7.75 -19.36
C GLY A 261 13.49 -7.76 -19.46
N ASP A 262 12.83 -8.62 -18.68
CA ASP A 262 11.37 -8.78 -18.74
C ASP A 262 10.59 -7.57 -18.22
N VAL A 263 11.20 -6.70 -17.41
CA VAL A 263 10.57 -5.44 -16.99
C VAL A 263 10.35 -4.51 -18.19
N SER A 264 11.37 -4.39 -19.08
CA SER A 264 11.27 -3.63 -20.32
C SER A 264 10.17 -4.18 -21.22
N LYS A 265 10.16 -5.48 -21.45
CA LYS A 265 9.15 -6.17 -22.29
C LYS A 265 7.73 -5.99 -21.72
N THR A 266 7.56 -6.21 -20.41
CA THR A 266 6.25 -6.10 -19.74
C THR A 266 5.69 -4.68 -19.78
N ARG A 267 6.56 -3.68 -19.68
CA ARG A 267 6.18 -2.26 -19.74
C ARG A 267 6.08 -1.71 -21.15
N MET A 268 6.55 -2.46 -22.17
CA MET A 268 6.62 -2.04 -23.57
C MET A 268 7.44 -0.75 -23.76
N ILE A 269 8.59 -0.64 -23.08
CA ILE A 269 9.51 0.49 -23.16
C ILE A 269 10.96 -0.01 -23.33
N PRO A 270 11.87 0.76 -23.95
CA PRO A 270 13.26 0.36 -24.14
C PRO A 270 14.00 0.12 -22.82
N GLU A 271 14.94 -0.83 -22.83
CA GLU A 271 15.84 -1.06 -21.69
C GLU A 271 16.68 0.19 -21.38
N GLY A 272 16.88 0.43 -20.09
CA GLY A 272 17.68 1.56 -19.61
C GLY A 272 16.96 2.92 -19.67
N ALA A 273 15.78 3.01 -20.30
CA ALA A 273 15.00 4.23 -20.33
C ALA A 273 14.22 4.42 -19.02
N ASP A 274 14.21 5.65 -18.49
CA ASP A 274 13.37 5.97 -17.34
C ASP A 274 11.89 5.85 -17.70
N ALA A 275 11.12 5.10 -16.88
CA ALA A 275 9.67 5.03 -17.01
C ALA A 275 9.02 6.15 -16.20
N ILE A 276 8.54 7.17 -16.89
CA ILE A 276 7.88 8.34 -16.31
C ILE A 276 6.41 8.31 -16.68
N SER A 277 5.54 8.19 -15.66
CA SER A 277 4.11 8.46 -15.80
C SER A 277 3.89 9.93 -15.48
N PRO A 278 3.35 10.75 -16.41
CA PRO A 278 2.99 12.14 -16.11
C PRO A 278 2.02 12.24 -14.93
N ALA A 279 2.05 13.37 -14.20
CA ALA A 279 1.12 13.60 -13.11
C ALA A 279 -0.35 13.54 -13.54
N PRO A 280 -0.80 14.30 -14.59
CA PRO A 280 -2.14 14.17 -15.15
C PRO A 280 -2.17 13.07 -16.23
N HIS A 281 -3.31 12.42 -16.39
CA HIS A 281 -3.62 11.77 -17.66
C HIS A 281 -3.81 12.84 -18.74
N HIS A 282 -3.18 12.68 -19.90
CA HIS A 282 -3.23 13.67 -20.98
C HIS A 282 -4.62 13.77 -21.64
N ASP A 283 -5.46 12.78 -21.38
CA ASP A 283 -6.81 12.65 -21.90
C ASP A 283 -7.90 12.89 -20.83
N ILE A 284 -7.53 13.34 -19.60
CA ILE A 284 -8.50 13.58 -18.51
C ILE A 284 -8.23 14.92 -17.84
N TYR A 285 -9.10 15.90 -18.14
CA TYR A 285 -9.08 17.24 -17.55
C TYR A 285 -10.41 17.62 -16.88
N SER A 286 -11.41 16.73 -16.98
CA SER A 286 -12.74 16.91 -16.39
C SER A 286 -13.33 15.57 -15.96
N ILE A 287 -14.49 15.61 -15.26
CA ILE A 287 -15.25 14.40 -14.92
C ILE A 287 -15.82 13.74 -16.18
N GLU A 288 -16.15 14.52 -17.19
CA GLU A 288 -16.61 14.04 -18.49
C GLU A 288 -15.53 13.26 -19.23
N ASP A 289 -14.29 13.73 -19.19
CA ASP A 289 -13.15 13.00 -19.77
C ASP A 289 -12.90 11.69 -19.02
N LEU A 290 -12.98 11.70 -17.68
CA LEU A 290 -12.90 10.48 -16.88
C LEU A 290 -14.00 9.49 -17.27
N ARG A 291 -15.23 9.99 -17.50
CA ARG A 291 -16.35 9.15 -17.96
C ARG A 291 -16.06 8.52 -19.31
N GLN A 292 -15.42 9.24 -20.25
CA GLN A 292 -15.00 8.67 -21.54
C GLN A 292 -14.03 7.50 -21.35
N LEU A 293 -13.03 7.66 -20.49
CA LEU A 293 -12.08 6.56 -20.22
C LEU A 293 -12.77 5.38 -19.55
N VAL A 294 -13.62 5.61 -18.53
CA VAL A 294 -14.42 4.55 -17.88
C VAL A 294 -15.26 3.80 -18.91
N TYR A 295 -15.95 4.52 -19.78
CA TYR A 295 -16.76 3.93 -20.85
C TYR A 295 -15.89 3.09 -21.80
N SER A 296 -14.79 3.63 -22.30
CA SER A 296 -13.88 2.92 -23.20
C SER A 296 -13.34 1.61 -22.60
N LEU A 297 -13.00 1.61 -21.30
CA LEU A 297 -12.53 0.41 -20.61
C LEU A 297 -13.65 -0.62 -20.40
N LYS A 298 -14.88 -0.18 -20.16
CA LYS A 298 -16.06 -1.05 -20.10
C LYS A 298 -16.34 -1.69 -21.47
N GLU A 299 -16.29 -0.92 -22.55
CA GLU A 299 -16.41 -1.43 -23.91
C GLU A 299 -15.33 -2.46 -24.24
N ALA A 300 -14.07 -2.16 -23.96
CA ALA A 300 -12.93 -3.04 -24.21
C ALA A 300 -13.05 -4.42 -23.47
N THR A 301 -13.84 -4.48 -22.41
CA THR A 301 -14.08 -5.69 -21.62
C THR A 301 -15.52 -6.22 -21.73
N ALA A 302 -16.27 -5.74 -22.73
CA ALA A 302 -17.67 -6.09 -22.94
C ALA A 302 -18.52 -5.98 -21.66
N TYR A 303 -18.27 -4.95 -20.85
CA TYR A 303 -18.94 -4.66 -19.56
C TYR A 303 -18.85 -5.79 -18.52
N LYS A 304 -17.90 -6.71 -18.64
CA LYS A 304 -17.76 -7.86 -17.74
C LYS A 304 -16.94 -7.60 -16.50
N LYS A 305 -16.28 -6.43 -16.40
CA LYS A 305 -15.35 -6.11 -15.33
C LYS A 305 -15.69 -4.79 -14.65
N PRO A 306 -15.62 -4.71 -13.30
CA PRO A 306 -15.80 -3.44 -12.62
C PRO A 306 -14.60 -2.55 -12.87
N ILE A 307 -14.87 -1.23 -12.96
CA ILE A 307 -13.86 -0.18 -13.12
C ILE A 307 -13.66 0.52 -11.79
N ILE A 308 -12.41 0.53 -11.33
CA ILE A 308 -11.95 1.21 -10.13
C ILE A 308 -11.31 2.53 -10.54
N VAL A 309 -11.57 3.61 -9.82
CA VAL A 309 -10.81 4.85 -9.93
C VAL A 309 -10.07 5.12 -8.64
N LYS A 310 -8.73 5.14 -8.71
CA LYS A 310 -7.87 5.38 -7.56
C LYS A 310 -7.38 6.82 -7.51
N VAL A 311 -7.61 7.48 -6.38
CA VAL A 311 -7.23 8.87 -6.12
C VAL A 311 -6.44 9.00 -4.82
N ALA A 312 -5.58 10.02 -4.74
CA ALA A 312 -4.97 10.42 -3.49
C ALA A 312 -5.98 11.17 -2.61
N ALA A 313 -5.92 10.97 -1.30
CA ALA A 313 -6.66 11.76 -0.35
C ALA A 313 -6.04 13.17 -0.26
N VAL A 314 -6.74 14.14 -0.81
CA VAL A 314 -6.35 15.56 -0.85
C VAL A 314 -7.55 16.44 -0.49
N HIS A 315 -7.36 17.76 -0.41
CA HIS A 315 -8.47 18.69 -0.23
C HIS A 315 -9.58 18.46 -1.26
N ASN A 316 -10.83 18.68 -0.88
CA ASN A 316 -12.02 18.43 -1.69
C ASN A 316 -12.23 16.98 -2.15
N ILE A 317 -11.58 16.00 -1.50
CA ILE A 317 -11.70 14.59 -1.89
C ILE A 317 -13.16 14.11 -1.92
N ALA A 318 -14.02 14.64 -1.06
CA ALA A 318 -15.45 14.30 -1.03
C ALA A 318 -16.18 14.71 -2.33
N ALA A 319 -15.90 15.90 -2.83
CA ALA A 319 -16.46 16.40 -4.12
C ALA A 319 -15.86 15.62 -5.30
N ILE A 320 -14.56 15.32 -5.26
CA ILE A 320 -13.87 14.50 -6.27
C ILE A 320 -14.50 13.11 -6.34
N ALA A 321 -14.74 12.47 -5.19
CA ALA A 321 -15.37 11.15 -5.13
C ALA A 321 -16.82 11.16 -5.66
N SER A 322 -17.60 12.20 -5.39
CA SER A 322 -18.91 12.40 -5.97
C SER A 322 -18.85 12.47 -7.50
N GLY A 323 -17.90 13.25 -8.04
CA GLY A 323 -17.67 13.31 -9.50
C GLY A 323 -17.28 11.95 -10.08
N ILE A 324 -16.39 11.20 -9.42
CA ILE A 324 -15.99 9.86 -9.85
C ILE A 324 -17.19 8.90 -9.87
N ALA A 325 -18.03 8.91 -8.83
CA ALA A 325 -19.24 8.10 -8.82
C ALA A 325 -20.15 8.39 -10.01
N ARG A 326 -20.30 9.69 -10.37
CA ARG A 326 -21.09 10.13 -11.51
C ARG A 326 -20.44 9.88 -12.88
N SER A 327 -19.12 9.64 -12.92
CA SER A 327 -18.43 9.23 -14.16
C SER A 327 -18.76 7.80 -14.60
N GLY A 328 -19.47 7.03 -13.77
CA GLY A 328 -19.82 5.65 -14.06
C GLY A 328 -18.80 4.61 -13.56
N ALA A 329 -17.83 5.02 -12.76
CA ALA A 329 -16.96 4.10 -12.04
C ALA A 329 -17.78 3.20 -11.09
N ASP A 330 -17.33 1.97 -10.89
CA ASP A 330 -18.00 1.01 -10.01
C ASP A 330 -17.42 1.00 -8.59
N ILE A 331 -16.13 1.38 -8.47
CA ILE A 331 -15.37 1.38 -7.22
C ILE A 331 -14.49 2.63 -7.15
N ILE A 332 -14.38 3.22 -5.98
CA ILE A 332 -13.44 4.33 -5.71
C ILE A 332 -12.41 3.84 -4.71
N ALA A 333 -11.12 3.90 -5.06
CA ALA A 333 -10.02 3.62 -4.15
C ALA A 333 -9.39 4.93 -3.67
N ILE A 334 -9.44 5.17 -2.37
CA ILE A 334 -8.89 6.38 -1.72
C ILE A 334 -7.57 5.99 -1.05
N ASP A 335 -6.48 6.64 -1.44
CA ASP A 335 -5.14 6.39 -0.91
C ASP A 335 -4.67 7.57 -0.04
N GLY A 336 -4.56 7.33 1.27
CA GLY A 336 -4.31 8.36 2.27
C GLY A 336 -2.84 8.78 2.37
N PHE A 337 -2.62 9.91 3.04
CA PHE A 337 -1.35 10.60 3.27
C PHE A 337 -0.19 9.69 3.74
N ARG A 338 -0.48 8.64 4.51
CA ARG A 338 0.54 7.71 5.03
C ARG A 338 0.82 6.54 4.08
N GLY A 339 0.23 6.53 2.90
CA GLY A 339 0.46 5.51 1.87
C GLY A 339 1.94 5.37 1.52
N GLY A 340 2.35 4.15 1.14
CA GLY A 340 3.72 3.84 0.76
C GLY A 340 3.97 3.95 -0.74
N THR A 341 5.24 4.08 -1.12
CA THR A 341 5.70 4.08 -2.51
C THR A 341 7.12 3.53 -2.63
N GLY A 342 7.49 3.08 -3.83
CA GLY A 342 8.88 2.69 -4.13
C GLY A 342 9.84 3.87 -4.26
N ALA A 343 9.34 5.04 -4.70
CA ALA A 343 10.13 6.27 -4.81
C ALA A 343 9.21 7.50 -4.77
N ALA A 344 9.56 8.50 -3.97
CA ALA A 344 8.90 9.80 -3.94
C ALA A 344 9.88 10.90 -3.51
N PRO A 345 9.67 12.15 -3.97
CA PRO A 345 10.30 13.30 -3.35
C PRO A 345 9.94 13.37 -1.85
N THR A 346 10.95 13.41 -0.99
CA THR A 346 10.77 13.33 0.48
C THR A 346 9.80 14.41 0.98
N ARG A 347 9.92 15.63 0.48
CA ARG A 347 9.08 16.76 0.91
C ARG A 347 7.61 16.58 0.54
N ILE A 348 7.32 16.00 -0.64
CA ILE A 348 5.95 15.69 -1.05
C ILE A 348 5.38 14.60 -0.16
N ARG A 349 6.10 13.49 0.02
CA ARG A 349 5.66 12.36 0.85
C ARG A 349 5.34 12.78 2.29
N ASP A 350 6.10 13.70 2.84
CA ASP A 350 6.01 14.06 4.25
C ASP A 350 5.08 15.23 4.55
N ASN A 351 4.62 15.97 3.53
CA ASN A 351 3.88 17.21 3.75
C ASN A 351 2.59 17.35 2.90
N VAL A 352 2.32 16.46 1.95
CA VAL A 352 1.18 16.64 1.02
C VAL A 352 0.19 15.47 1.16
N GLY A 353 -1.08 15.82 1.33
CA GLY A 353 -2.20 14.88 1.48
C GLY A 353 -2.90 14.99 2.82
N ILE A 354 -3.96 14.21 3.00
CA ILE A 354 -4.73 14.11 4.25
C ILE A 354 -4.83 12.65 4.72
N PRO A 355 -4.97 12.42 6.03
CA PRO A 355 -5.15 11.08 6.59
C PRO A 355 -6.36 10.36 5.99
N ILE A 356 -6.21 9.05 5.76
CA ILE A 356 -7.27 8.23 5.15
C ILE A 356 -8.52 8.20 6.01
N GLU A 357 -8.39 8.23 7.32
CA GLU A 357 -9.49 8.14 8.27
C GLU A 357 -10.47 9.30 8.06
N LEU A 358 -9.94 10.52 7.98
CA LEU A 358 -10.73 11.74 7.74
C LEU A 358 -11.29 11.78 6.30
N ALA A 359 -10.45 11.40 5.32
CA ALA A 359 -10.86 11.39 3.92
C ALA A 359 -11.99 10.40 3.66
N LEU A 360 -11.88 9.17 4.19
CA LEU A 360 -12.89 8.12 4.04
C LEU A 360 -14.22 8.55 4.64
N ALA A 361 -14.20 9.05 5.89
CA ALA A 361 -15.40 9.51 6.57
C ALA A 361 -16.11 10.63 5.81
N ALA A 362 -15.35 11.62 5.31
CA ALA A 362 -15.90 12.72 4.52
C ALA A 362 -16.48 12.26 3.17
N VAL A 363 -15.82 11.30 2.49
CA VAL A 363 -16.31 10.74 1.23
C VAL A 363 -17.58 9.92 1.45
N ASP A 364 -17.58 9.00 2.42
CA ASP A 364 -18.78 8.18 2.71
C ASP A 364 -19.97 9.08 3.07
N GLN A 365 -19.75 10.10 3.90
CA GLN A 365 -20.82 11.05 4.28
C GLN A 365 -21.35 11.80 3.04
N ARG A 366 -20.47 12.35 2.21
CA ARG A 366 -20.87 13.07 0.99
C ARG A 366 -21.68 12.20 0.05
N LEU A 367 -21.27 10.97 -0.19
CA LEU A 367 -21.99 10.05 -1.07
C LEU A 367 -23.36 9.66 -0.49
N ARG A 368 -23.50 9.60 0.83
CA ARG A 368 -24.79 9.40 1.53
C ARG A 368 -25.69 10.59 1.39
N ASP A 369 -25.19 11.80 1.63
CA ASP A 369 -25.95 13.05 1.54
C ASP A 369 -26.50 13.27 0.13
N GLU A 370 -25.76 12.80 -0.90
CA GLU A 370 -26.18 12.85 -2.30
C GLU A 370 -27.05 11.64 -2.73
N GLY A 371 -27.29 10.68 -1.87
CA GLY A 371 -28.09 9.48 -2.16
C GLY A 371 -27.43 8.51 -3.15
N ILE A 372 -26.11 8.63 -3.39
CA ILE A 372 -25.38 7.81 -4.38
C ILE A 372 -24.36 6.83 -3.76
N ARG A 373 -24.36 6.69 -2.42
CA ARG A 373 -23.41 5.78 -1.75
C ARG A 373 -23.48 4.33 -2.24
N SER A 374 -24.66 3.86 -2.62
CA SER A 374 -24.87 2.52 -3.16
C SER A 374 -24.48 2.37 -4.64
N SER A 375 -24.19 3.46 -5.34
CA SER A 375 -23.73 3.44 -6.73
C SER A 375 -22.27 3.04 -6.89
N VAL A 376 -21.47 3.06 -5.82
CA VAL A 376 -20.06 2.71 -5.83
C VAL A 376 -19.66 1.98 -4.55
N SER A 377 -18.62 1.14 -4.64
CA SER A 377 -17.91 0.64 -3.47
C SER A 377 -16.69 1.52 -3.16
N LEU A 378 -16.26 1.56 -1.89
CA LEU A 378 -15.10 2.32 -1.43
C LEU A 378 -13.99 1.38 -0.95
N ILE A 379 -12.78 1.57 -1.46
CA ILE A 379 -11.57 0.92 -0.96
C ILE A 379 -10.72 1.97 -0.24
N ALA A 380 -10.36 1.71 1.01
CA ALA A 380 -9.47 2.56 1.79
C ALA A 380 -8.04 2.04 1.74
N GLY A 381 -7.06 2.90 1.45
CA GLY A 381 -5.63 2.60 1.49
C GLY A 381 -4.83 3.69 2.19
N GLY A 382 -3.62 3.37 2.64
CA GLY A 382 -2.75 4.32 3.32
C GLY A 382 -2.59 4.04 4.81
N SER A 383 -1.62 3.18 5.16
CA SER A 383 -1.27 2.78 6.53
C SER A 383 -2.31 1.97 7.27
N ILE A 384 -2.89 0.99 6.62
CA ILE A 384 -3.63 -0.09 7.27
C ILE A 384 -2.60 -1.06 7.86
N ARG A 385 -2.58 -1.25 9.18
CA ARG A 385 -1.49 -1.91 9.92
C ARG A 385 -1.93 -3.18 10.63
N SER A 386 -3.25 -3.33 10.85
CA SER A 386 -3.82 -4.42 11.63
C SER A 386 -5.26 -4.71 11.23
N ALA A 387 -5.79 -5.81 11.68
CA ALA A 387 -7.21 -6.16 11.55
C ALA A 387 -8.13 -5.10 12.18
N ALA A 388 -7.70 -4.48 13.28
CA ALA A 388 -8.46 -3.40 13.93
C ALA A 388 -8.60 -2.17 13.03
N ASP A 389 -7.53 -1.79 12.29
CA ASP A 389 -7.61 -0.70 11.33
C ASP A 389 -8.60 -1.03 10.19
N VAL A 390 -8.65 -2.30 9.74
CA VAL A 390 -9.64 -2.77 8.75
C VAL A 390 -11.06 -2.62 9.28
N VAL A 391 -11.34 -3.13 10.48
CA VAL A 391 -12.67 -3.05 11.12
C VAL A 391 -13.12 -1.59 11.27
N LYS A 392 -12.23 -0.71 11.74
CA LYS A 392 -12.51 0.73 11.87
C LYS A 392 -12.77 1.38 10.50
N ALA A 393 -12.00 1.01 9.47
CA ALA A 393 -12.21 1.52 8.11
C ALA A 393 -13.58 1.09 7.54
N ILE A 394 -13.98 -0.17 7.73
CA ILE A 394 -15.30 -0.65 7.33
C ILE A 394 -16.40 0.12 8.08
N ALA A 395 -16.28 0.29 9.39
CA ALA A 395 -17.23 1.06 10.19
C ALA A 395 -17.30 2.55 9.78
N LEU A 396 -16.20 3.16 9.31
CA LEU A 396 -16.17 4.51 8.75
C LEU A 396 -16.75 4.61 7.34
N GLY A 397 -16.98 3.49 6.65
CA GLY A 397 -17.65 3.47 5.35
C GLY A 397 -16.89 2.79 4.22
N ALA A 398 -15.72 2.19 4.44
CA ALA A 398 -15.07 1.37 3.41
C ALA A 398 -15.84 0.05 3.17
N ASP A 399 -15.75 -0.47 1.95
CA ASP A 399 -16.18 -1.82 1.60
C ASP A 399 -15.01 -2.81 1.70
N ALA A 400 -13.76 -2.33 1.49
CA ALA A 400 -12.54 -3.10 1.66
C ALA A 400 -11.32 -2.19 1.91
N CYS A 401 -10.18 -2.80 2.24
CA CYS A 401 -8.92 -2.10 2.49
C CYS A 401 -7.79 -2.61 1.61
N TYR A 402 -7.01 -1.69 1.04
CA TYR A 402 -5.72 -1.98 0.43
C TYR A 402 -4.61 -2.04 1.48
N ILE A 403 -3.84 -3.12 1.49
CA ILE A 403 -2.61 -3.25 2.27
C ILE A 403 -1.39 -3.35 1.35
N ALA A 404 -0.33 -2.59 1.64
CA ALA A 404 0.94 -2.65 0.92
C ALA A 404 2.11 -2.90 1.88
N THR A 405 2.39 -1.95 2.76
CA THR A 405 3.51 -2.04 3.71
C THR A 405 3.38 -3.26 4.62
N ALA A 406 2.19 -3.58 5.10
CA ALA A 406 1.95 -4.78 5.92
C ALA A 406 2.27 -6.07 5.13
N ALA A 407 1.86 -6.15 3.86
CA ALA A 407 2.21 -7.28 3.00
C ALA A 407 3.73 -7.39 2.77
N LEU A 408 4.42 -6.26 2.51
CA LEU A 408 5.88 -6.26 2.38
C LEU A 408 6.59 -6.70 3.66
N LEU A 409 6.11 -6.27 4.84
CA LEU A 409 6.63 -6.70 6.14
C LEU A 409 6.46 -8.21 6.34
N ALA A 410 5.31 -8.77 5.99
CA ALA A 410 5.07 -10.20 6.04
C ALA A 410 6.07 -10.98 5.16
N MET A 411 6.43 -10.46 3.98
CA MET A 411 7.45 -11.04 3.10
C MET A 411 8.89 -10.84 3.61
N GLY A 412 9.12 -10.14 4.73
CA GLY A 412 10.45 -9.92 5.32
C GLY A 412 11.06 -8.54 5.04
N CYS A 413 10.30 -7.52 4.68
CA CYS A 413 10.79 -6.15 4.58
C CYS A 413 11.16 -5.59 5.96
N HIS A 414 12.30 -4.90 6.07
CA HIS A 414 12.79 -4.28 7.31
C HIS A 414 12.68 -2.75 7.31
N LEU A 415 11.82 -2.17 6.46
CA LEU A 415 11.57 -0.73 6.38
C LEU A 415 12.82 0.17 6.29
N CYS A 416 13.87 -0.30 5.61
CA CYS A 416 15.10 0.49 5.44
C CYS A 416 14.94 1.71 4.51
N ARG A 417 13.77 1.86 3.87
CA ARG A 417 13.38 3.02 3.03
C ARG A 417 14.34 3.37 1.88
N SER A 418 15.03 2.35 1.36
CA SER A 418 16.00 2.50 0.25
C SER A 418 15.52 1.83 -1.04
N CYS A 419 14.21 1.64 -1.22
CA CYS A 419 13.63 0.95 -2.38
C CYS A 419 13.97 1.64 -3.71
N GLN A 420 14.07 2.99 -3.71
CA GLN A 420 14.42 3.79 -4.89
C GLN A 420 15.81 3.46 -5.44
N THR A 421 16.73 2.95 -4.63
CA THR A 421 18.11 2.62 -5.06
C THR A 421 18.21 1.33 -5.88
N GLY A 422 17.18 0.46 -5.86
CA GLY A 422 17.24 -0.86 -6.48
C GLY A 422 18.17 -1.86 -5.77
N ARG A 423 18.71 -1.52 -4.60
CA ARG A 423 19.67 -2.34 -3.83
C ARG A 423 19.01 -3.02 -2.62
N CYS A 424 17.75 -3.46 -2.76
CA CYS A 424 17.05 -4.13 -1.68
C CYS A 424 17.75 -5.44 -1.30
N CYS A 425 18.36 -5.49 -0.11
CA CYS A 425 19.08 -6.67 0.38
C CYS A 425 18.17 -7.89 0.61
N TRP A 426 16.84 -7.68 0.73
CA TRP A 426 15.87 -8.73 0.99
C TRP A 426 15.19 -9.29 -0.27
N GLY A 427 15.60 -8.83 -1.46
CA GLY A 427 15.09 -9.35 -2.73
C GLY A 427 13.71 -8.81 -3.15
N ILE A 428 13.12 -7.88 -2.39
CA ILE A 428 11.75 -7.39 -2.62
C ILE A 428 11.73 -6.27 -3.68
N ALA A 429 12.48 -5.18 -3.46
CA ALA A 429 12.44 -3.97 -4.32
C ALA A 429 13.73 -3.83 -5.15
N THR A 430 14.04 -4.83 -5.94
CA THR A 430 15.26 -4.91 -6.76
C THR A 430 14.98 -5.70 -8.03
N GLN A 431 15.79 -5.43 -9.08
CA GLN A 431 15.81 -6.22 -10.32
C GLN A 431 17.15 -6.93 -10.53
N ARG A 432 18.07 -6.82 -9.56
CA ARG A 432 19.38 -7.50 -9.63
C ARG A 432 19.20 -8.99 -9.36
N PRO A 433 19.57 -9.89 -10.29
CA PRO A 433 19.31 -11.34 -10.15
C PRO A 433 19.88 -11.94 -8.86
N GLU A 434 21.08 -11.50 -8.44
CA GLU A 434 21.73 -11.95 -7.22
C GLU A 434 21.00 -11.53 -5.94
N LEU A 435 20.17 -10.49 -6.01
CA LEU A 435 19.34 -10.04 -4.90
C LEU A 435 17.92 -10.61 -4.97
N VAL A 436 17.33 -10.69 -6.17
CA VAL A 436 15.96 -11.25 -6.36
C VAL A 436 15.86 -12.66 -5.80
N LYS A 437 16.86 -13.52 -6.06
CA LYS A 437 16.91 -14.90 -5.56
C LYS A 437 16.95 -15.04 -4.03
N ARG A 438 17.13 -13.94 -3.29
CA ARG A 438 17.11 -13.94 -1.82
C ARG A 438 15.70 -13.99 -1.22
N LEU A 439 14.67 -13.72 -2.03
CA LEU A 439 13.27 -13.87 -1.66
C LEU A 439 12.74 -15.15 -2.28
N ASP A 440 12.41 -16.13 -1.45
CA ASP A 440 11.69 -17.33 -1.88
C ASP A 440 10.19 -16.97 -2.05
N PRO A 441 9.62 -17.09 -3.25
CA PRO A 441 8.23 -16.72 -3.49
C PRO A 441 7.22 -17.65 -2.80
N GLU A 442 7.56 -18.92 -2.57
CA GLU A 442 6.67 -19.86 -1.87
C GLU A 442 6.59 -19.54 -0.38
N GLU A 443 7.75 -19.35 0.27
CA GLU A 443 7.81 -18.94 1.67
C GLU A 443 7.13 -17.58 1.89
N ALA A 444 7.38 -16.63 0.99
CA ALA A 444 6.78 -15.30 1.06
C ALA A 444 5.25 -15.37 0.87
N ALA A 445 4.74 -16.21 -0.04
CA ALA A 445 3.32 -16.42 -0.22
C ALA A 445 2.68 -17.04 1.03
N ALA A 446 3.28 -18.07 1.60
CA ALA A 446 2.79 -18.69 2.83
C ALA A 446 2.70 -17.69 4.00
N ARG A 447 3.68 -16.80 4.15
CA ARG A 447 3.65 -15.73 5.16
C ARG A 447 2.52 -14.73 4.92
N LEU A 448 2.23 -14.37 3.67
CA LEU A 448 1.11 -13.50 3.30
C LEU A 448 -0.23 -14.18 3.62
N VAL A 449 -0.37 -15.47 3.30
CA VAL A 449 -1.55 -16.27 3.63
C VAL A 449 -1.77 -16.29 5.15
N ASN A 450 -0.72 -16.57 5.92
CA ASN A 450 -0.78 -16.58 7.38
C ASN A 450 -1.20 -15.22 7.95
N LEU A 451 -0.64 -14.12 7.44
CA LEU A 451 -1.01 -12.76 7.88
C LEU A 451 -2.49 -12.49 7.68
N VAL A 452 -3.00 -12.70 6.45
CA VAL A 452 -4.40 -12.38 6.13
C VAL A 452 -5.36 -13.33 6.84
N THR A 453 -4.98 -14.59 7.02
CA THR A 453 -5.74 -15.57 7.80
C THR A 453 -5.85 -15.16 9.27
N ALA A 454 -4.74 -14.73 9.88
CA ALA A 454 -4.75 -14.22 11.24
C ALA A 454 -5.66 -12.98 11.36
N TRP A 455 -5.55 -12.03 10.44
CA TRP A 455 -6.41 -10.85 10.43
C TRP A 455 -7.88 -11.20 10.21
N LYS A 456 -8.18 -12.22 9.40
CA LYS A 456 -9.57 -12.71 9.24
C LYS A 456 -10.13 -13.24 10.55
N HIS A 457 -9.35 -13.96 11.36
CA HIS A 457 -9.76 -14.41 12.69
C HIS A 457 -9.98 -13.24 13.64
N GLU A 458 -9.04 -12.30 13.73
CA GLU A 458 -9.17 -11.11 14.55
C GLU A 458 -10.39 -10.23 14.15
N ILE A 459 -10.68 -10.10 12.85
CA ILE A 459 -11.89 -9.42 12.37
C ILE A 459 -13.15 -10.11 12.90
N LYS A 460 -13.22 -11.45 12.85
CA LYS A 460 -14.34 -12.20 13.38
C LYS A 460 -14.49 -12.03 14.89
N GLU A 461 -13.39 -12.04 15.65
CA GLU A 461 -13.39 -11.81 17.10
C GLU A 461 -13.93 -10.42 17.44
N MET A 462 -13.45 -9.37 16.74
CA MET A 462 -13.97 -8.02 16.95
C MET A 462 -15.43 -7.88 16.56
N MET A 463 -15.87 -8.48 15.44
CA MET A 463 -17.27 -8.51 15.05
C MET A 463 -18.13 -9.23 16.09
N GLY A 464 -17.67 -10.38 16.59
CA GLY A 464 -18.33 -11.12 17.67
C GLY A 464 -18.46 -10.30 18.93
N GLY A 465 -17.38 -9.60 19.34
CA GLY A 465 -17.38 -8.66 20.46
C GLY A 465 -18.34 -7.48 20.29
N MET A 466 -18.64 -7.08 19.05
CA MET A 466 -19.66 -6.07 18.72
C MET A 466 -21.08 -6.64 18.58
N GLY A 467 -21.26 -7.96 18.60
CA GLY A 467 -22.54 -8.62 18.33
C GLY A 467 -22.97 -8.54 16.85
N ILE A 468 -22.03 -8.52 15.92
CA ILE A 468 -22.24 -8.41 14.47
C ILE A 468 -21.73 -9.68 13.80
N ASN A 469 -22.56 -10.38 13.04
CA ASN A 469 -22.20 -11.63 12.36
C ASN A 469 -21.85 -11.47 10.86
N SER A 470 -21.98 -10.27 10.29
CA SER A 470 -21.65 -9.98 8.91
C SER A 470 -20.88 -8.67 8.80
N ILE A 471 -19.74 -8.70 8.08
CA ILE A 471 -18.92 -7.50 7.86
C ILE A 471 -19.69 -6.42 7.07
N GLU A 472 -20.61 -6.81 6.22
CA GLU A 472 -21.48 -5.89 5.48
C GLU A 472 -22.39 -5.08 6.40
N ALA A 473 -22.82 -5.64 7.55
CA ALA A 473 -23.63 -4.93 8.54
C ALA A 473 -22.82 -3.89 9.33
N LEU A 474 -21.48 -4.02 9.34
CA LEU A 474 -20.60 -3.04 9.96
C LEU A 474 -20.34 -1.83 9.06
N ARG A 475 -20.50 -1.97 7.72
CA ARG A 475 -20.15 -0.93 6.76
C ARG A 475 -20.87 0.39 7.03
N GLY A 476 -20.07 1.44 7.35
CA GLY A 476 -20.57 2.77 7.66
C GLY A 476 -21.41 2.84 8.95
N ASN A 477 -21.33 1.83 9.79
CA ASN A 477 -21.97 1.80 11.10
C ASN A 477 -21.09 2.48 12.15
N ARG A 478 -21.02 3.81 12.08
CA ARG A 478 -20.17 4.65 12.93
C ARG A 478 -20.61 4.67 14.41
N VAL A 479 -21.82 4.20 14.70
CA VAL A 479 -22.30 4.01 16.10
C VAL A 479 -21.41 3.00 16.83
N MET A 480 -20.76 2.09 16.12
CA MET A 480 -19.80 1.13 16.67
C MET A 480 -18.43 1.72 16.99
N LEU A 481 -18.23 3.03 16.79
CA LEU A 481 -16.96 3.71 17.01
C LEU A 481 -17.08 4.84 18.03
N ARG A 482 -15.99 5.10 18.77
CA ARG A 482 -15.82 6.23 19.68
C ARG A 482 -14.46 6.88 19.50
N GLY A 483 -14.39 8.20 19.66
CA GLY A 483 -13.17 8.98 19.57
C GLY A 483 -12.55 9.28 20.93
N ILE A 484 -11.21 9.20 21.05
CA ILE A 484 -10.44 9.68 22.19
C ILE A 484 -9.35 10.63 21.70
N HIS A 485 -9.03 11.66 22.49
CA HIS A 485 -8.02 12.66 22.12
C HIS A 485 -8.24 13.30 20.73
N LEU A 486 -9.51 13.47 20.36
CA LEU A 486 -9.97 14.18 19.17
C LEU A 486 -10.70 15.45 19.59
N ASN A 487 -10.54 16.52 18.78
CA ASN A 487 -11.33 17.73 18.97
C ASN A 487 -12.73 17.59 18.35
N GLU A 488 -13.62 18.50 18.68
CA GLU A 488 -15.02 18.50 18.21
C GLU A 488 -15.13 18.43 16.68
N LYS A 489 -14.26 19.15 15.96
CA LYS A 489 -14.29 19.15 14.48
C LYS A 489 -13.85 17.82 13.89
N GLU A 490 -12.88 17.15 14.50
CA GLU A 490 -12.44 15.81 14.10
C GLU A 490 -13.52 14.77 14.35
N LEU A 491 -14.21 14.83 15.50
CA LEU A 491 -15.36 13.98 15.82
C LEU A 491 -16.50 14.20 14.82
N GLU A 492 -16.82 15.46 14.51
CA GLU A 492 -17.83 15.81 13.50
C GLU A 492 -17.50 15.23 12.11
N ILE A 493 -16.26 15.41 11.63
CA ILE A 493 -15.83 14.88 10.32
C ILE A 493 -15.90 13.36 10.29
N LEU A 494 -15.41 12.70 11.35
CA LEU A 494 -15.47 11.24 11.48
C LEU A 494 -16.91 10.73 11.68
N GLY A 495 -17.81 11.58 12.17
CA GLY A 495 -19.20 11.23 12.47
C GLY A 495 -19.32 10.22 13.61
N ILE A 496 -18.45 10.33 14.62
CA ILE A 496 -18.41 9.44 15.80
C ILE A 496 -18.53 10.26 17.07
N ALA A 497 -19.09 9.64 18.13
CA ALA A 497 -19.21 10.27 19.44
C ALA A 497 -17.89 10.18 20.23
N HIS A 498 -17.76 11.02 21.26
CA HIS A 498 -16.63 10.95 22.18
C HIS A 498 -16.69 9.67 23.03
N ALA A 499 -15.55 9.10 23.42
CA ALA A 499 -15.51 7.85 24.19
C ALA A 499 -16.13 7.95 25.60
N GLY A 500 -16.38 9.16 26.10
CA GLY A 500 -17.08 9.40 27.37
C GLY A 500 -18.61 9.51 27.27
N GLU A 501 -19.14 9.44 26.04
CA GLU A 501 -20.59 9.41 25.78
C GLU A 501 -21.04 7.96 25.54
#